data_3d7d0e5726160a0710f03e3b383c72dc
#
_entry.id   3d7d0e5726160a0710f03e3b383c72dc
#
_cell.length_a   1.000
_cell.length_b   1.000
_cell.length_c   1.000
_cell.angle_alpha   90.00
_cell.angle_beta   90.00
_cell.angle_gamma   90.00
#
_symmetry.space_group_name_H-M   'P 1'
#
loop_
_entity.id
_entity.type
_entity.pdbx_description
1 polymer ?
#
loop_
_entity_poly.entity_id
_entity_poly.type
_entity_poly.pdbx_seq_one_letter_code
_entity_poly.pdbx_strand_id
1 'polypeptide(L)'
;MILYTLYKNSYIDIGELDSLANVHVYVNMTNRCPCACTFCLRQTKEMTESNTLWLKQEPTVEEIVHEFQKYDLDDFAEVVFCGFGEPFERVDDMIQIAGILKLYRQDLPIRVNTNGLGNLIHKKDITPMIKGRIDTISISLNAPDAQEYYELTRSRFGIDSYQAMLDFAVRCKDYAPHVVLSVVDIIGEEKIKKCQNICDELGVTLRVRPFEG
;
A
#
# COMPACT_ATOMS: atom_id res chain seq x y z
N MET A 1 14.74 4.62 4.44
CA MET A 1 13.99 4.52 5.72
C MET A 1 13.15 3.26 5.68
N ILE A 2 13.17 2.47 6.77
CA ILE A 2 12.33 1.26 6.95
C ILE A 2 10.96 1.66 7.50
N LEU A 3 10.96 2.33 8.66
CA LEU A 3 9.75 2.90 9.26
C LEU A 3 9.74 4.40 9.06
N TYR A 4 8.65 4.92 8.49
CA TYR A 4 8.52 6.33 8.19
C TYR A 4 7.10 6.84 8.37
N THR A 5 6.95 8.15 8.38
CA THR A 5 5.65 8.84 8.35
C THR A 5 5.71 10.06 7.44
N LEU A 6 4.53 10.59 7.11
CA LEU A 6 4.40 11.88 6.41
C LEU A 6 4.23 12.98 7.47
N TYR A 7 5.22 13.85 7.57
CA TYR A 7 5.21 14.99 8.48
C TYR A 7 5.55 16.28 7.72
N LYS A 8 4.66 17.28 7.81
CA LYS A 8 4.82 18.59 7.13
C LYS A 8 5.17 18.43 5.64
N ASN A 9 4.47 17.54 4.94
CA ASN A 9 4.65 17.22 3.52
C ASN A 9 6.01 16.58 3.14
N SER A 10 6.74 16.06 4.12
CA SER A 10 8.00 15.32 3.93
C SER A 10 7.90 13.92 4.53
N TYR A 11 8.57 12.96 3.90
CA TYR A 11 8.76 11.64 4.49
C TYR A 11 9.95 11.70 5.44
N ILE A 12 9.72 11.31 6.68
CA ILE A 12 10.75 11.30 7.73
C ILE A 12 10.75 9.94 8.42
N ASP A 13 11.90 9.55 8.95
CA ASP A 13 12.00 8.40 9.84
C ASP A 13 11.20 8.67 11.11
N ILE A 14 10.44 7.68 11.61
CA ILE A 14 9.60 7.90 12.81
C ILE A 14 10.44 8.24 14.05
N GLY A 15 11.71 7.82 14.09
CA GLY A 15 12.65 8.19 15.15
C GLY A 15 13.02 9.67 15.19
N GLU A 16 12.68 10.45 14.17
CA GLU A 16 12.89 11.91 14.13
C GLU A 16 11.73 12.72 14.74
N LEU A 17 10.63 12.04 15.12
CA LEU A 17 9.48 12.69 15.72
C LEU A 17 9.67 12.92 17.23
N ASP A 18 9.25 14.08 17.73
CA ASP A 18 9.22 14.39 19.17
C ASP A 18 8.17 13.56 19.92
N SER A 19 7.13 13.07 19.25
CA SER A 19 6.06 12.25 19.81
C SER A 19 5.49 11.31 18.75
N LEU A 20 5.23 10.07 19.13
CA LEU A 20 4.62 9.05 18.28
C LEU A 20 3.12 8.89 18.53
N ALA A 21 2.55 9.63 19.49
CA ALA A 21 1.15 9.49 19.85
C ALA A 21 0.21 9.68 18.65
N ASN A 22 -0.55 8.62 18.32
CA ASN A 22 -1.51 8.57 17.23
C ASN A 22 -0.89 8.74 15.82
N VAL A 23 0.33 8.24 15.62
CA VAL A 23 1.02 8.31 14.33
C VAL A 23 0.64 7.13 13.42
N HIS A 24 0.45 7.41 12.13
CA HIS A 24 0.40 6.38 11.09
C HIS A 24 1.84 6.02 10.69
N VAL A 25 2.24 4.80 10.94
CA VAL A 25 3.59 4.30 10.64
C VAL A 25 3.58 3.54 9.33
N TYR A 26 4.37 3.98 8.36
CA TYR A 26 4.52 3.30 7.07
C TYR A 26 5.74 2.39 7.08
N VAL A 27 5.58 1.19 6.51
CA VAL A 27 6.63 0.16 6.43
C VAL A 27 7.09 0.01 4.99
N ASN A 28 8.34 0.39 4.73
CA ASN A 28 8.97 0.29 3.43
C ASN A 28 9.82 -0.98 3.34
N MET A 29 9.36 -1.96 2.58
CA MET A 29 9.96 -3.30 2.56
C MET A 29 10.78 -3.60 1.31
N THR A 30 10.47 -2.92 0.19
CA THR A 30 11.01 -3.29 -1.11
C THR A 30 10.97 -2.12 -2.10
N ASN A 31 11.90 -2.14 -3.04
CA ASN A 31 11.87 -1.24 -4.20
C ASN A 31 11.21 -1.91 -5.42
N ARG A 32 10.91 -3.21 -5.36
CA ARG A 32 10.34 -3.96 -6.48
C ARG A 32 8.88 -3.60 -6.67
N CYS A 33 8.47 -3.36 -7.93
CA CYS A 33 7.09 -3.10 -8.29
C CYS A 33 6.87 -3.56 -9.73
N PRO A 34 5.76 -4.25 -10.05
CA PRO A 34 5.44 -4.65 -11.41
C PRO A 34 4.96 -3.50 -12.29
N CYS A 35 4.77 -2.31 -11.73
CA CYS A 35 4.27 -1.12 -12.40
C CYS A 35 5.34 -0.03 -12.52
N ALA A 36 5.19 0.83 -13.55
CA ALA A 36 6.01 2.03 -13.78
C ALA A 36 5.09 3.25 -13.95
N CYS A 37 4.23 3.51 -12.95
CA CYS A 37 3.17 4.51 -13.00
C CYS A 37 3.72 5.90 -13.34
N THR A 38 3.01 6.63 -14.22
CA THR A 38 3.39 7.98 -14.67
C THR A 38 3.39 9.02 -13.55
N PHE A 39 2.59 8.77 -12.50
CA PHE A 39 2.45 9.63 -11.31
C PHE A 39 3.13 9.03 -10.06
N CYS A 40 4.04 8.07 -10.25
CA CYS A 40 4.74 7.44 -9.13
C CYS A 40 5.68 8.45 -8.45
N LEU A 41 5.61 8.57 -7.14
CA LEU A 41 6.47 9.44 -6.33
C LEU A 41 7.97 9.24 -6.58
N ARG A 42 8.39 8.06 -7.04
CA ARG A 42 9.76 7.80 -7.49
C ARG A 42 10.21 8.68 -8.66
N GLN A 43 9.24 9.22 -9.44
CA GLN A 43 9.48 10.01 -10.65
C GLN A 43 9.03 11.47 -10.50
N THR A 44 8.02 11.72 -9.68
CA THR A 44 7.34 13.02 -9.59
C THR A 44 7.80 13.85 -8.39
N LYS A 45 8.34 13.23 -7.34
CA LYS A 45 8.77 13.94 -6.13
C LYS A 45 10.28 13.98 -6.03
N GLU A 46 10.84 15.20 -5.98
CA GLU A 46 12.26 15.38 -5.65
C GLU A 46 12.50 15.03 -4.19
N MET A 47 13.43 14.12 -3.95
CA MET A 47 13.81 13.67 -2.61
C MET A 47 15.33 13.79 -2.44
N THR A 48 15.73 14.24 -1.28
CA THR A 48 17.13 14.26 -0.87
C THR A 48 17.56 12.88 -0.39
N GLU A 49 18.85 12.65 -0.21
CA GLU A 49 19.35 11.37 0.32
C GLU A 49 18.81 11.07 1.73
N SER A 50 18.49 12.12 2.52
CA SER A 50 17.98 11.98 3.90
C SER A 50 16.51 11.60 4.00
N ASN A 51 15.68 11.98 3.01
CA ASN A 51 14.23 11.74 3.06
C ASN A 51 13.72 10.80 1.97
N THR A 52 14.61 10.14 1.22
CA THR A 52 14.23 9.18 0.19
C THR A 52 13.68 7.89 0.79
N LEU A 53 12.63 7.36 0.14
CA LEU A 53 12.12 6.03 0.39
C LEU A 53 12.87 4.93 -0.39
N TRP A 54 13.88 5.30 -1.18
CA TRP A 54 14.68 4.32 -1.90
C TRP A 54 15.55 3.52 -0.94
N LEU A 55 15.34 2.23 -0.88
CA LEU A 55 16.13 1.31 -0.05
C LEU A 55 17.46 1.00 -0.73
N LYS A 56 18.58 1.22 -0.06
CA LYS A 56 19.91 0.78 -0.53
C LYS A 56 19.99 -0.75 -0.57
N GLN A 57 19.33 -1.40 0.40
CA GLN A 57 19.14 -2.84 0.51
C GLN A 57 17.74 -3.09 1.06
N GLU A 58 17.05 -4.12 0.57
CA GLU A 58 15.76 -4.53 1.13
C GLU A 58 15.99 -5.12 2.53
N PRO A 59 15.27 -4.62 3.57
CA PRO A 59 15.45 -5.10 4.94
C PRO A 59 14.89 -6.52 5.10
N THR A 60 15.49 -7.31 5.97
CA THR A 60 14.97 -8.62 6.38
C THR A 60 13.75 -8.44 7.29
N VAL A 61 13.01 -9.53 7.55
CA VAL A 61 11.91 -9.54 8.53
C VAL A 61 12.42 -9.16 9.91
N GLU A 62 13.57 -9.71 10.30
CA GLU A 62 14.21 -9.47 11.60
C GLU A 62 14.60 -8.01 11.77
N GLU A 63 15.14 -7.38 10.72
CA GLU A 63 15.49 -5.95 10.74
C GLU A 63 14.25 -5.07 10.90
N ILE A 64 13.15 -5.36 10.17
CA ILE A 64 11.90 -4.62 10.30
C ILE A 64 11.29 -4.78 11.70
N VAL A 65 11.25 -6.01 12.21
CA VAL A 65 10.72 -6.28 13.57
C VAL A 65 11.58 -5.60 14.62
N HIS A 66 12.91 -5.62 14.46
CA HIS A 66 13.82 -4.93 15.38
C HIS A 66 13.59 -3.39 15.38
N GLU A 67 13.29 -2.80 14.22
CA GLU A 67 12.92 -1.37 14.17
C GLU A 67 11.65 -1.10 14.99
N PHE A 68 10.61 -1.94 14.88
CA PHE A 68 9.39 -1.80 15.67
C PHE A 68 9.62 -1.96 17.18
N GLN A 69 10.54 -2.82 17.61
CA GLN A 69 10.85 -3.06 19.03
C GLN A 69 11.42 -1.84 19.75
N LYS A 70 11.82 -0.79 19.03
CA LYS A 70 12.31 0.47 19.62
C LYS A 70 11.17 1.35 20.13
N TYR A 71 9.92 1.02 19.82
CA TYR A 71 8.74 1.87 20.06
C TYR A 71 7.64 1.10 20.76
N ASP A 72 6.76 1.84 21.47
CA ASP A 72 5.52 1.29 21.98
C ASP A 72 4.47 1.27 20.87
N LEU A 73 3.94 0.09 20.55
CA LEU A 73 2.92 -0.04 19.50
C LEU A 73 1.60 0.64 19.89
N ASP A 74 1.34 0.90 21.16
CA ASP A 74 0.15 1.59 21.64
C ASP A 74 0.11 3.06 21.22
N ASP A 75 1.26 3.63 20.88
CA ASP A 75 1.36 4.99 20.33
C ASP A 75 0.91 5.07 18.86
N PHE A 76 0.82 3.95 18.14
CA PHE A 76 0.53 3.96 16.73
C PHE A 76 -0.98 3.95 16.45
N ALA A 77 -1.44 4.88 15.61
CA ALA A 77 -2.80 4.86 15.10
C ALA A 77 -3.04 3.70 14.11
N GLU A 78 -2.05 3.41 13.28
CA GLU A 78 -2.13 2.40 12.23
C GLU A 78 -0.73 2.07 11.72
N VAL A 79 -0.49 0.81 11.35
CA VAL A 79 0.69 0.41 10.57
C VAL A 79 0.27 0.19 9.12
N VAL A 80 1.01 0.77 8.17
CA VAL A 80 0.69 0.75 6.74
C VAL A 80 1.86 0.17 5.96
N PHE A 81 1.71 -1.00 5.37
CA PHE A 81 2.68 -1.50 4.39
C PHE A 81 2.58 -0.69 3.11
N CYS A 82 3.59 0.12 2.84
CA CYS A 82 3.67 1.04 1.72
C CYS A 82 5.11 1.51 1.52
N GLY A 83 5.46 1.92 0.33
CA GLY A 83 6.78 2.46 -0.01
C GLY A 83 6.90 2.72 -1.49
N PHE A 84 8.13 2.76 -2.00
CA PHE A 84 8.35 2.87 -3.44
C PHE A 84 8.05 1.59 -4.19
N GLY A 85 8.12 0.44 -3.53
CA GLY A 85 7.78 -0.84 -4.10
C GLY A 85 6.33 -1.26 -3.82
N GLU A 86 5.99 -2.42 -4.34
CA GLU A 86 4.72 -3.10 -4.10
C GLU A 86 4.88 -4.09 -2.92
N PRO A 87 4.16 -3.91 -1.80
CA PRO A 87 4.32 -4.78 -0.64
C PRO A 87 4.10 -6.26 -0.94
N PHE A 88 3.18 -6.60 -1.85
CA PHE A 88 2.92 -7.98 -2.24
C PHE A 88 4.03 -8.64 -3.08
N GLU A 89 5.08 -7.92 -3.48
CA GLU A 89 6.31 -8.56 -3.99
C GLU A 89 7.00 -9.41 -2.89
N ARG A 90 6.68 -9.11 -1.62
CA ARG A 90 7.20 -9.81 -0.43
C ARG A 90 6.05 -10.24 0.49
N VAL A 91 5.02 -10.90 -0.08
CA VAL A 91 3.80 -11.26 0.68
C VAL A 91 4.10 -12.11 1.91
N ASP A 92 4.96 -13.13 1.80
CA ASP A 92 5.26 -14.02 2.93
C ASP A 92 5.90 -13.25 4.10
N ASP A 93 6.88 -12.39 3.81
CA ASP A 93 7.53 -11.55 4.81
C ASP A 93 6.55 -10.54 5.44
N MET A 94 5.73 -9.89 4.59
CA MET A 94 4.72 -8.94 5.05
C MET A 94 3.72 -9.58 6.01
N ILE A 95 3.20 -10.76 5.68
CA ILE A 95 2.26 -11.50 6.52
C ILE A 95 2.91 -11.98 7.82
N GLN A 96 4.19 -12.37 7.77
CA GLN A 96 4.95 -12.72 8.97
C GLN A 96 5.10 -11.52 9.91
N ILE A 97 5.51 -10.35 9.38
CA ILE A 97 5.62 -9.11 10.17
C ILE A 97 4.28 -8.72 10.77
N ALA A 98 3.21 -8.67 9.95
CA ALA A 98 1.87 -8.35 10.42
C ALA A 98 1.42 -9.29 11.55
N GLY A 99 1.73 -10.60 11.41
CA GLY A 99 1.45 -11.59 12.44
C GLY A 99 2.19 -11.32 13.75
N ILE A 100 3.45 -10.96 13.68
CA ILE A 100 4.26 -10.62 14.86
C ILE A 100 3.69 -9.37 15.55
N LEU A 101 3.37 -8.32 14.77
CA LEU A 101 2.78 -7.10 15.33
C LEU A 101 1.43 -7.37 16.03
N LYS A 102 0.59 -8.21 15.44
CA LYS A 102 -0.70 -8.62 16.04
C LYS A 102 -0.54 -9.49 17.31
N LEU A 103 0.60 -10.15 17.51
CA LEU A 103 0.90 -10.85 18.77
C LEU A 103 1.23 -9.86 19.90
N TYR A 104 1.89 -8.73 19.59
CA TYR A 104 2.20 -7.70 20.58
C TYR A 104 1.00 -6.81 20.88
N ARG A 105 0.25 -6.42 19.83
CA ARG A 105 -0.98 -5.61 19.96
C ARG A 105 -2.04 -6.16 18.99
N GLN A 106 -2.98 -6.94 19.50
CA GLN A 106 -3.98 -7.66 18.70
C GLN A 106 -4.92 -6.74 17.92
N ASP A 107 -5.27 -5.59 18.48
CA ASP A 107 -6.16 -4.59 17.90
C ASP A 107 -5.45 -3.54 17.03
N LEU A 108 -4.11 -3.60 16.90
CA LEU A 108 -3.35 -2.68 16.05
C LEU A 108 -3.89 -2.69 14.62
N PRO A 109 -4.41 -1.57 14.11
CA PRO A 109 -4.89 -1.52 12.74
C PRO A 109 -3.71 -1.70 11.76
N ILE A 110 -3.84 -2.65 10.82
CA ILE A 110 -2.81 -2.90 9.79
C ILE A 110 -3.45 -2.77 8.42
N ARG A 111 -2.89 -1.89 7.59
CA ARG A 111 -3.30 -1.64 6.21
C ARG A 111 -2.19 -1.97 5.23
N VAL A 112 -2.58 -2.38 4.03
CA VAL A 112 -1.68 -2.49 2.88
C VAL A 112 -2.14 -1.54 1.78
N ASN A 113 -1.24 -0.68 1.30
CA ASN A 113 -1.45 0.07 0.07
C ASN A 113 -0.80 -0.72 -1.07
N THR A 114 -1.58 -1.11 -2.07
CA THR A 114 -1.15 -2.05 -3.11
C THR A 114 -1.68 -1.66 -4.50
N ASN A 115 -1.03 -2.15 -5.54
CA ASN A 115 -1.55 -2.11 -6.90
C ASN A 115 -2.57 -3.23 -7.20
N GLY A 116 -2.79 -4.18 -6.27
CA GLY A 116 -3.75 -5.26 -6.40
C GLY A 116 -3.32 -6.41 -7.31
N LEU A 117 -2.06 -6.49 -7.71
CA LEU A 117 -1.55 -7.50 -8.65
C LEU A 117 -0.84 -8.68 -7.97
N GLY A 118 -1.05 -8.85 -6.66
CA GLY A 118 -0.40 -9.90 -5.88
C GLY A 118 -0.59 -11.31 -6.45
N ASN A 119 -1.80 -11.65 -6.91
CA ASN A 119 -2.08 -12.95 -7.52
C ASN A 119 -1.31 -13.18 -8.83
N LEU A 120 -1.11 -12.13 -9.64
CA LEU A 120 -0.30 -12.20 -10.86
C LEU A 120 1.20 -12.31 -10.54
N ILE A 121 1.68 -11.58 -9.53
CA ILE A 121 3.08 -11.63 -9.08
C ILE A 121 3.44 -13.05 -8.68
N HIS A 122 2.61 -13.69 -7.87
CA HIS A 122 2.87 -15.02 -7.31
C HIS A 122 2.30 -16.18 -8.13
N LYS A 123 1.54 -15.89 -9.22
CA LYS A 123 0.87 -16.89 -10.06
C LYS A 123 0.00 -17.86 -9.25
N LYS A 124 -0.56 -17.40 -8.16
CA LYS A 124 -1.46 -18.13 -7.25
C LYS A 124 -2.37 -17.15 -6.51
N ASP A 125 -3.47 -17.64 -5.96
CA ASP A 125 -4.31 -16.84 -5.08
C ASP A 125 -3.63 -16.66 -3.70
N ILE A 126 -3.25 -15.43 -3.40
CA ILE A 126 -2.62 -15.04 -2.12
C ILE A 126 -3.62 -14.41 -1.14
N THR A 127 -4.87 -14.15 -1.57
CA THR A 127 -5.83 -13.42 -0.74
C THR A 127 -6.17 -14.14 0.58
N PRO A 128 -6.18 -15.50 0.67
CA PRO A 128 -6.38 -16.16 1.95
C PRO A 128 -5.31 -15.86 3.01
N MET A 129 -4.09 -15.47 2.59
CA MET A 129 -2.98 -15.20 3.51
C MET A 129 -3.19 -13.96 4.37
N ILE A 130 -4.04 -13.02 3.92
CA ILE A 130 -4.29 -11.76 4.63
C ILE A 130 -5.22 -11.92 5.84
N LYS A 131 -5.95 -13.04 5.92
CA LYS A 131 -6.97 -13.26 6.97
C LYS A 131 -6.38 -13.16 8.38
N GLY A 132 -6.97 -12.28 9.21
CA GLY A 132 -6.54 -12.07 10.59
C GLY A 132 -5.15 -11.43 10.75
N ARG A 133 -4.58 -10.91 9.66
CA ARG A 133 -3.28 -10.21 9.63
C ARG A 133 -3.41 -8.77 9.17
N ILE A 134 -4.28 -8.54 8.18
CA ILE A 134 -4.48 -7.24 7.55
C ILE A 134 -5.94 -6.84 7.73
N ASP A 135 -6.17 -5.63 8.24
CA ASP A 135 -7.51 -5.09 8.49
C ASP A 135 -8.06 -4.33 7.28
N THR A 136 -7.18 -3.65 6.55
CA THR A 136 -7.57 -2.85 5.39
C THR A 136 -6.66 -3.12 4.19
N ILE A 137 -7.27 -3.44 3.05
CA ILE A 137 -6.59 -3.48 1.76
C ILE A 137 -7.00 -2.25 0.94
N SER A 138 -6.05 -1.35 0.70
CA SER A 138 -6.24 -0.15 -0.14
C SER A 138 -5.59 -0.36 -1.49
N ILE A 139 -6.41 -0.58 -2.51
CA ILE A 139 -5.97 -0.96 -3.86
C ILE A 139 -6.03 0.25 -4.78
N SER A 140 -4.99 0.47 -5.56
CA SER A 140 -4.89 1.56 -6.52
C SER A 140 -5.68 1.25 -7.80
N LEU A 141 -6.94 1.73 -7.91
CA LEU A 141 -7.78 1.64 -9.10
C LEU A 141 -7.28 2.56 -10.21
N ASN A 142 -6.95 3.80 -9.87
CA ASN A 142 -6.31 4.83 -10.69
C ASN A 142 -7.05 5.29 -11.95
N ALA A 143 -7.87 4.45 -12.60
CA ALA A 143 -8.58 4.75 -13.85
C ALA A 143 -9.91 3.98 -13.93
N PRO A 144 -10.88 4.49 -14.73
CA PRO A 144 -12.19 3.86 -14.85
C PRO A 144 -12.25 2.70 -15.86
N ASP A 145 -11.20 2.47 -16.65
CA ASP A 145 -11.16 1.42 -17.66
C ASP A 145 -9.74 0.85 -17.86
N ALA A 146 -9.67 -0.27 -18.53
CA ALA A 146 -8.44 -1.05 -18.71
C ALA A 146 -7.38 -0.32 -19.53
N GLN A 147 -7.79 0.42 -20.57
CA GLN A 147 -6.85 1.12 -21.45
C GLN A 147 -6.17 2.28 -20.68
N GLU A 148 -6.97 3.14 -20.04
CA GLU A 148 -6.44 4.24 -19.23
C GLU A 148 -5.61 3.72 -18.05
N TYR A 149 -6.06 2.64 -17.39
CA TYR A 149 -5.30 2.01 -16.32
C TYR A 149 -3.92 1.55 -16.79
N TYR A 150 -3.85 0.88 -17.95
CA TYR A 150 -2.57 0.42 -18.49
C TYR A 150 -1.64 1.58 -18.87
N GLU A 151 -2.17 2.62 -19.50
CA GLU A 151 -1.40 3.81 -19.87
C GLU A 151 -0.82 4.53 -18.65
N LEU A 152 -1.59 4.61 -17.56
CA LEU A 152 -1.16 5.24 -16.32
C LEU A 152 -0.17 4.38 -15.53
N THR A 153 -0.43 3.08 -15.42
CA THR A 153 0.34 2.17 -14.54
C THR A 153 1.53 1.51 -15.21
N ARG A 154 1.48 1.35 -16.54
CA ARG A 154 2.50 0.63 -17.33
C ARG A 154 2.86 -0.71 -16.71
N SER A 155 1.84 -1.45 -16.30
CA SER A 155 2.00 -2.76 -15.67
C SER A 155 2.72 -3.75 -16.60
N ARG A 156 3.70 -4.48 -16.06
CA ARG A 156 4.39 -5.56 -16.82
C ARG A 156 3.46 -6.70 -17.27
N PHE A 157 2.27 -6.78 -16.67
CA PHE A 157 1.27 -7.79 -17.02
C PHE A 157 0.30 -7.34 -18.13
N GLY A 158 0.52 -6.14 -18.71
CA GLY A 158 -0.29 -5.62 -19.79
C GLY A 158 -1.67 -5.16 -19.36
N ILE A 159 -2.58 -5.09 -20.35
CA ILE A 159 -3.95 -4.57 -20.16
C ILE A 159 -4.81 -5.45 -19.24
N ASP A 160 -4.53 -6.75 -19.17
CA ASP A 160 -5.25 -7.71 -18.32
C ASP A 160 -5.06 -7.43 -16.81
N SER A 161 -4.06 -6.62 -16.46
CA SER A 161 -3.81 -6.21 -15.07
C SER A 161 -4.98 -5.45 -14.45
N TYR A 162 -5.78 -4.74 -15.25
CA TYR A 162 -6.97 -4.04 -14.75
C TYR A 162 -8.02 -5.00 -14.19
N GLN A 163 -8.40 -6.02 -15.00
CA GLN A 163 -9.36 -7.02 -14.52
C GLN A 163 -8.80 -7.83 -13.35
N ALA A 164 -7.53 -8.20 -13.42
CA ALA A 164 -6.88 -8.93 -12.33
C ALA A 164 -6.88 -8.15 -11.01
N MET A 165 -6.71 -6.83 -11.05
CA MET A 165 -6.80 -5.95 -9.87
C MET A 165 -8.23 -5.91 -9.31
N LEU A 166 -9.26 -5.81 -10.16
CA LEU A 166 -10.66 -5.84 -9.74
C LEU A 166 -11.03 -7.21 -9.13
N ASP A 167 -10.61 -8.30 -9.76
CA ASP A 167 -10.81 -9.66 -9.24
C ASP A 167 -10.12 -9.85 -7.87
N PHE A 168 -8.92 -9.29 -7.71
CA PHE A 168 -8.21 -9.30 -6.44
C PHE A 168 -8.99 -8.54 -5.35
N ALA A 169 -9.54 -7.37 -5.68
CA ALA A 169 -10.36 -6.60 -4.76
C ALA A 169 -11.60 -7.38 -4.29
N VAL A 170 -12.30 -8.04 -5.22
CA VAL A 170 -13.46 -8.88 -4.89
C VAL A 170 -13.07 -10.03 -3.95
N ARG A 171 -11.98 -10.75 -4.26
CA ARG A 171 -11.50 -11.86 -3.42
C ARG A 171 -11.07 -11.42 -2.02
N CYS A 172 -10.46 -10.25 -1.90
CA CYS A 172 -10.05 -9.71 -0.61
C CYS A 172 -11.22 -9.51 0.36
N LYS A 173 -12.45 -9.31 -0.12
CA LYS A 173 -13.65 -9.14 0.73
C LYS A 173 -13.93 -10.34 1.64
N ASP A 174 -13.49 -11.53 1.26
CA ASP A 174 -13.66 -12.75 2.07
C ASP A 174 -12.65 -12.85 3.22
N TYR A 175 -11.58 -12.04 3.19
CA TYR A 175 -10.43 -12.20 4.07
C TYR A 175 -10.02 -10.94 4.83
N ALA A 176 -10.38 -9.75 4.35
CA ALA A 176 -10.10 -8.47 5.01
C ALA A 176 -11.39 -7.76 5.44
N PRO A 177 -11.45 -7.18 6.65
CA PRO A 177 -12.61 -6.41 7.10
C PRO A 177 -12.95 -5.23 6.18
N HIS A 178 -11.93 -4.59 5.61
CA HIS A 178 -12.10 -3.41 4.78
C HIS A 178 -11.33 -3.52 3.47
N VAL A 179 -12.05 -3.36 2.35
CA VAL A 179 -11.46 -3.26 1.01
C VAL A 179 -11.82 -1.90 0.43
N VAL A 180 -10.80 -1.15 0.04
CA VAL A 180 -10.91 0.22 -0.49
C VAL A 180 -10.22 0.28 -1.84
N LEU A 181 -10.91 0.76 -2.86
CA LEU A 181 -10.26 1.18 -4.10
C LEU A 181 -9.89 2.66 -4.00
N SER A 182 -8.76 3.05 -4.55
CA SER A 182 -8.32 4.43 -4.48
C SER A 182 -7.94 5.00 -5.85
N VAL A 183 -8.20 6.29 -6.01
CA VAL A 183 -7.78 7.08 -7.17
C VAL A 183 -7.10 8.35 -6.70
N VAL A 184 -6.27 8.93 -7.56
CA VAL A 184 -5.69 10.26 -7.32
C VAL A 184 -6.57 11.30 -8.02
N ASP A 185 -6.84 12.44 -7.38
CA ASP A 185 -7.77 13.47 -7.84
C ASP A 185 -7.43 14.10 -9.20
N ILE A 186 -6.17 13.99 -9.64
CA ILE A 186 -5.67 14.45 -10.93
C ILE A 186 -6.42 13.84 -12.14
N ILE A 187 -7.11 12.71 -11.98
CA ILE A 187 -7.88 12.09 -13.08
C ILE A 187 -9.15 12.87 -13.45
N GLY A 188 -9.59 13.81 -12.60
CA GLY A 188 -10.74 14.67 -12.82
C GLY A 188 -12.08 14.06 -12.38
N GLU A 189 -13.05 14.95 -12.12
CA GLU A 189 -14.33 14.57 -11.48
C GLU A 189 -15.15 13.54 -12.27
N GLU A 190 -15.19 13.64 -13.62
CA GLU A 190 -15.95 12.71 -14.45
C GLU A 190 -15.44 11.28 -14.31
N LYS A 191 -14.09 11.11 -14.31
CA LYS A 191 -13.47 9.78 -14.14
C LYS A 191 -13.60 9.28 -12.70
N ILE A 192 -13.51 10.16 -11.71
CA ILE A 192 -13.78 9.81 -10.31
C ILE A 192 -15.21 9.26 -10.17
N LYS A 193 -16.20 9.88 -10.81
CA LYS A 193 -17.58 9.39 -10.79
C LYS A 193 -17.72 8.01 -11.44
N LYS A 194 -17.02 7.75 -12.56
CA LYS A 194 -16.99 6.41 -13.17
C LYS A 194 -16.35 5.38 -12.23
N CYS A 195 -15.25 5.75 -11.56
CA CYS A 195 -14.60 4.90 -10.55
C CYS A 195 -15.53 4.64 -9.34
N GLN A 196 -16.35 5.62 -8.93
CA GLN A 196 -17.34 5.42 -7.88
C GLN A 196 -18.37 4.35 -8.30
N ASN A 197 -18.89 4.41 -9.53
CA ASN A 197 -19.83 3.39 -10.02
C ASN A 197 -19.22 1.98 -9.97
N ILE A 198 -17.95 1.84 -10.35
CA ILE A 198 -17.24 0.54 -10.25
C ILE A 198 -17.18 0.08 -8.79
N CYS A 199 -16.86 0.97 -7.87
CA CYS A 199 -16.81 0.62 -6.45
C CYS A 199 -18.20 0.20 -5.92
N ASP A 200 -19.25 0.90 -6.34
CA ASP A 200 -20.65 0.59 -5.96
C ASP A 200 -21.05 -0.79 -6.48
N GLU A 201 -20.73 -1.12 -7.74
CA GLU A 201 -20.99 -2.44 -8.34
C GLU A 201 -20.23 -3.56 -7.63
N LEU A 202 -18.99 -3.32 -7.22
CA LEU A 202 -18.17 -4.30 -6.50
C LEU A 202 -18.51 -4.37 -4.99
N GLY A 203 -19.27 -3.40 -4.48
CA GLY A 203 -19.59 -3.29 -3.05
C GLY A 203 -18.35 -3.02 -2.20
N VAL A 204 -17.50 -2.07 -2.63
CA VAL A 204 -16.30 -1.59 -1.94
C VAL A 204 -16.30 -0.06 -1.86
N THR A 205 -15.49 0.51 -0.98
CA THR A 205 -15.40 1.97 -0.82
C THR A 205 -14.42 2.57 -1.81
N LEU A 206 -14.77 3.74 -2.41
CA LEU A 206 -13.81 4.57 -3.13
C LEU A 206 -13.15 5.58 -2.19
N ARG A 207 -11.83 5.71 -2.27
CA ARG A 207 -11.04 6.76 -1.64
C ARG A 207 -10.37 7.64 -2.69
N VAL A 208 -10.72 8.92 -2.72
CA VAL A 208 -10.04 9.91 -3.55
C VAL A 208 -8.88 10.49 -2.73
N ARG A 209 -7.67 10.44 -3.28
CA ARG A 209 -6.44 10.94 -2.65
C ARG A 209 -5.97 12.19 -3.39
N PRO A 210 -5.46 13.22 -2.67
CA PRO A 210 -4.82 14.34 -3.33
C PRO A 210 -3.55 13.88 -4.05
N PHE A 211 -3.20 14.57 -5.14
CA PHE A 211 -1.93 14.37 -5.83
C PHE A 211 -0.79 14.94 -4.99
N GLU A 212 0.23 14.13 -4.76
CA GLU A 212 1.44 14.49 -3.99
C GLU A 212 2.64 14.65 -4.95
N GLY A 213 2.54 15.54 -5.91
CA GLY A 213 3.62 15.81 -6.87
C GLY A 213 4.32 17.13 -6.63
#